data_43370f0c195de99e364bd3f87c6a9317
#
_entry.id   43370f0c195de99e364bd3f87c6a9317
#
_cell.length_a   1.000
_cell.length_b   1.000
_cell.length_c   1.000
_cell.angle_alpha   90.00
_cell.angle_beta   90.00
_cell.angle_gamma   90.00
#
_symmetry.space_group_name_H-M   'P 1'
#
loop_
_entity.id
_entity.type
_entity.pdbx_description
1 polymer ?
#
loop_
_entity_poly.entity_id
_entity_poly.type
_entity_poly.pdbx_seq_one_letter_code
_entity_poly.pdbx_strand_id
1 'polypeptide(L)'
;QFLAGVCSRLSFRILSRSHWLMFYQERYVNMQDKSSAAAYASDEGTEEIVIPLRPHHGMCLAYFKGEGYSNGFTAHMAEMLKIFLEGKKIRLHVDTDEICSACPNNRGGHCEAGDKVAEYDNAVLKKCGLNAGQTLHFSEFTKKVQEKILAMDKRKEICGNCQWNSICEEQKSRWA
;
A
#
# COMPACT_ATOMS: atom_id res chain seq x y z
N GLN A 1 -34.75 3.49 45.83
CA GLN A 1 -33.50 4.29 45.90
C GLN A 1 -32.73 4.13 44.62
N PHE A 2 -32.47 5.29 44.01
CA PHE A 2 -31.76 5.49 42.73
C PHE A 2 -30.27 5.17 42.87
N LEU A 3 -29.64 4.52 41.86
CA LEU A 3 -28.25 4.73 41.50
C LEU A 3 -28.13 4.72 39.99
N ALA A 4 -27.79 5.90 39.50
CA ALA A 4 -27.52 6.21 38.10
C ALA A 4 -26.16 5.60 37.69
N GLY A 5 -26.16 4.75 36.64
CA GLY A 5 -24.94 4.28 35.99
C GLY A 5 -24.43 5.31 34.98
N VAL A 6 -23.23 5.78 35.21
CA VAL A 6 -22.51 6.76 34.37
C VAL A 6 -22.10 6.06 33.07
N CYS A 7 -22.73 6.47 31.98
CA CYS A 7 -22.30 6.10 30.61
C CYS A 7 -21.08 6.96 30.23
N SER A 8 -19.87 6.40 30.35
CA SER A 8 -18.66 7.03 29.89
C SER A 8 -18.63 7.01 28.35
N ARG A 9 -18.86 8.16 27.75
CA ARG A 9 -18.64 8.41 26.31
C ARG A 9 -17.14 8.30 26.03
N LEU A 10 -16.72 7.21 25.43
CA LEU A 10 -15.42 7.11 24.77
C LEU A 10 -15.45 8.02 23.54
N SER A 11 -14.92 9.24 23.69
CA SER A 11 -14.64 10.12 22.56
C SER A 11 -13.52 9.53 21.75
N PHE A 12 -13.85 8.94 20.61
CA PHE A 12 -12.87 8.64 19.56
C PHE A 12 -12.31 9.98 19.07
N ARG A 13 -11.14 10.37 19.59
CA ARG A 13 -10.35 11.44 18.99
C ARG A 13 -9.86 10.94 17.64
N ILE A 14 -10.44 11.47 16.58
CA ILE A 14 -9.88 11.40 15.22
C ILE A 14 -8.52 12.08 15.31
N LEU A 15 -7.46 11.30 15.29
CA LEU A 15 -6.09 11.80 15.23
C LEU A 15 -5.93 12.64 13.97
N SER A 16 -5.46 13.87 14.12
CA SER A 16 -5.25 14.77 13.00
C SER A 16 -4.21 14.18 12.02
N ARG A 17 -4.29 14.58 10.76
CA ARG A 17 -3.41 14.19 9.65
C ARG A 17 -1.90 14.28 10.01
N SER A 18 -1.53 15.25 10.84
CA SER A 18 -0.18 15.46 11.34
C SER A 18 0.31 14.37 12.33
N HIS A 19 -0.58 13.81 13.15
CA HIS A 19 -0.24 12.74 14.07
C HIS A 19 0.03 11.40 13.36
N TRP A 20 -0.71 11.15 12.28
CA TRP A 20 -0.53 9.89 11.51
C TRP A 20 0.79 9.90 10.73
N LEU A 21 1.17 11.04 10.15
CA LEU A 21 2.48 11.23 9.50
C LEU A 21 3.65 11.07 10.48
N MET A 22 3.51 11.57 11.73
CA MET A 22 4.53 11.36 12.77
C MET A 22 4.67 9.88 13.15
N PHE A 23 3.57 9.15 13.34
CA PHE A 23 3.61 7.71 13.61
C PHE A 23 4.22 6.91 12.46
N TYR A 24 3.97 7.31 11.22
CA TYR A 24 4.57 6.70 10.04
C TYR A 24 6.08 6.95 10.01
N GLN A 25 6.49 8.17 10.28
CA GLN A 25 7.90 8.57 10.31
C GLN A 25 8.69 7.85 11.40
N GLU A 26 8.14 7.73 12.62
CA GLU A 26 8.77 7.02 13.72
C GLU A 26 8.91 5.51 13.45
N ARG A 27 7.92 4.87 12.85
CA ARG A 27 8.01 3.44 12.48
C ARG A 27 9.03 3.20 11.36
N TYR A 28 9.09 4.08 10.39
CA TYR A 28 9.98 3.95 9.25
C TYR A 28 11.44 4.17 9.63
N VAL A 29 11.74 5.14 10.49
CA VAL A 29 13.09 5.40 11.04
C VAL A 29 13.56 4.19 11.86
N ASN A 30 12.71 3.59 12.70
CA ASN A 30 13.06 2.42 13.50
C ASN A 30 13.32 1.13 12.67
N MET A 31 12.81 1.04 11.45
CA MET A 31 13.12 -0.10 10.57
C MET A 31 14.46 0.05 9.85
N GLN A 32 14.98 1.27 9.67
CA GLN A 32 16.26 1.51 9.00
C GLN A 32 17.48 1.44 9.94
N ASP A 33 17.30 1.59 11.24
CA ASP A 33 18.39 1.69 12.24
C ASP A 33 19.10 0.34 12.52
N LYS A 34 18.78 -0.72 11.79
CA LYS A 34 19.47 -2.03 11.90
C LYS A 34 20.48 -2.34 10.81
N SER A 35 20.78 -1.39 9.93
CA SER A 35 21.76 -1.57 8.87
C SER A 35 22.56 -0.29 8.62
N SER A 36 23.79 -0.29 9.12
CA SER A 36 24.89 0.63 8.81
C SER A 36 24.76 2.12 9.24
N ALA A 37 25.26 2.40 10.43
CA ALA A 37 25.80 3.71 10.78
C ALA A 37 27.13 3.93 10.05
N ALA A 38 27.16 4.73 8.98
CA ALA A 38 28.34 5.48 8.56
C ALA A 38 27.97 6.55 7.51
N ALA A 39 28.24 7.80 7.89
CA ALA A 39 28.53 8.98 7.07
C ALA A 39 27.43 9.45 6.09
N TYR A 40 26.73 10.54 6.42
CA TYR A 40 26.85 11.79 5.65
C TYR A 40 26.22 12.97 6.41
N ALA A 41 26.99 14.00 6.63
CA ALA A 41 26.55 15.29 7.16
C ALA A 41 26.12 16.21 6.00
N SER A 42 25.13 17.09 6.30
CA SER A 42 24.75 18.30 5.55
C SER A 42 23.94 18.13 4.28
N ASP A 43 22.60 18.14 4.43
CA ASP A 43 21.74 19.07 3.69
C ASP A 43 20.39 19.15 4.45
N GLU A 44 19.96 20.35 4.86
CA GLU A 44 18.63 20.59 5.46
C GLU A 44 17.55 20.53 4.39
N GLY A 45 17.44 19.38 3.71
CA GLY A 45 16.33 19.05 2.82
C GLY A 45 15.29 18.23 3.59
N THR A 46 14.04 18.61 3.56
CA THR A 46 12.92 17.79 4.02
C THR A 46 13.04 16.42 3.39
N GLU A 47 13.39 15.40 4.16
CA GLU A 47 13.56 14.03 3.70
C GLU A 47 12.25 13.57 3.03
N GLU A 48 12.28 13.40 1.71
CA GLU A 48 11.10 13.02 0.95
C GLU A 48 10.72 11.58 1.31
N ILE A 49 9.53 11.41 1.93
CA ILE A 49 9.05 10.11 2.38
C ILE A 49 8.79 9.21 1.19
N VAL A 50 9.55 8.12 1.10
CA VAL A 50 9.39 7.06 0.09
C VAL A 50 8.65 5.89 0.71
N ILE A 51 7.47 5.54 0.17
CA ILE A 51 6.58 4.52 0.73
C ILE A 51 6.82 3.17 0.03
N PRO A 52 7.11 2.08 0.77
CA PRO A 52 7.17 0.74 0.17
C PRO A 52 5.81 0.35 -0.41
N LEU A 53 5.81 -0.18 -1.63
CA LEU A 53 4.58 -0.63 -2.29
C LEU A 53 4.83 -1.91 -3.07
N ARG A 54 4.01 -2.93 -2.83
CA ARG A 54 3.97 -4.13 -3.65
C ARG A 54 3.41 -3.81 -5.03
N PRO A 55 4.06 -4.24 -6.11
CA PRO A 55 3.60 -3.98 -7.47
C PRO A 55 2.14 -4.41 -7.73
N HIS A 56 1.73 -5.59 -7.22
CA HIS A 56 0.33 -6.01 -7.40
C HIS A 56 -0.65 -5.19 -6.57
N HIS A 57 -0.29 -4.66 -5.40
CA HIS A 57 -1.15 -3.76 -4.64
C HIS A 57 -1.41 -2.47 -5.41
N GLY A 58 -0.35 -1.86 -5.99
CA GLY A 58 -0.51 -0.67 -6.82
C GLY A 58 -1.38 -0.92 -8.06
N MET A 59 -1.32 -2.12 -8.65
CA MET A 59 -2.24 -2.52 -9.72
C MET A 59 -3.67 -2.74 -9.20
N CYS A 60 -3.86 -3.37 -8.03
CA CYS A 60 -5.18 -3.61 -7.44
C CYS A 60 -5.90 -2.30 -7.07
N LEU A 61 -5.17 -1.27 -6.67
CA LEU A 61 -5.74 0.05 -6.40
C LEU A 61 -6.47 0.64 -7.61
N ALA A 62 -6.18 0.21 -8.84
CA ALA A 62 -6.92 0.60 -10.05
C ALA A 62 -8.42 0.27 -9.97
N TYR A 63 -8.78 -0.79 -9.29
CA TYR A 63 -10.13 -1.36 -9.22
C TYR A 63 -10.75 -1.30 -7.82
N PHE A 64 -10.03 -0.76 -6.84
CA PHE A 64 -10.49 -0.72 -5.45
C PHE A 64 -11.77 0.11 -5.31
N LYS A 65 -12.85 -0.50 -4.79
CA LYS A 65 -14.16 0.13 -4.57
C LYS A 65 -14.63 0.09 -3.11
N GLY A 66 -13.72 -0.17 -2.15
CA GLY A 66 -14.04 -0.25 -0.73
C GLY A 66 -14.42 -1.65 -0.26
N GLU A 67 -14.16 -2.68 -1.05
CA GLU A 67 -14.32 -4.08 -0.68
C GLU A 67 -12.97 -4.76 -0.43
N GLY A 68 -12.93 -5.69 0.52
CA GLY A 68 -11.70 -6.39 0.92
C GLY A 68 -11.92 -7.33 2.10
N TYR A 69 -10.83 -7.74 2.75
CA TYR A 69 -10.82 -8.75 3.81
C TYR A 69 -11.58 -8.36 5.08
N SER A 70 -11.61 -7.08 5.43
CA SER A 70 -12.30 -6.54 6.60
C SER A 70 -12.53 -5.04 6.45
N ASN A 71 -13.42 -4.47 7.27
CA ASN A 71 -13.66 -3.02 7.29
C ASN A 71 -12.38 -2.23 7.65
N GLY A 72 -11.56 -2.74 8.57
CA GLY A 72 -10.30 -2.10 8.95
C GLY A 72 -9.29 -2.11 7.80
N PHE A 73 -9.17 -3.23 7.10
CA PHE A 73 -8.31 -3.35 5.92
C PHE A 73 -8.76 -2.41 4.78
N THR A 74 -10.06 -2.36 4.48
CA THR A 74 -10.57 -1.51 3.41
C THR A 74 -10.44 -0.03 3.72
N ALA A 75 -10.65 0.38 4.98
CA ALA A 75 -10.42 1.75 5.42
C ALA A 75 -8.95 2.14 5.29
N HIS A 76 -8.02 1.28 5.70
CA HIS A 76 -6.58 1.50 5.54
C HIS A 76 -6.16 1.56 4.07
N MET A 77 -6.66 0.65 3.23
CA MET A 77 -6.37 0.66 1.79
C MET A 77 -6.88 1.94 1.10
N ALA A 78 -8.06 2.45 1.53
CA ALA A 78 -8.58 3.73 1.04
C ALA A 78 -7.69 4.92 1.46
N GLU A 79 -7.18 4.92 2.68
CA GLU A 79 -6.26 5.95 3.17
C GLU A 79 -4.93 5.92 2.42
N MET A 80 -4.35 4.75 2.23
CA MET A 80 -3.11 4.58 1.45
C MET A 80 -3.29 5.07 0.01
N LEU A 81 -4.44 4.78 -0.62
CA LEU A 81 -4.73 5.30 -1.96
C LEU A 81 -4.71 6.83 -2.00
N LYS A 82 -5.29 7.52 -1.01
CA LYS A 82 -5.25 9.00 -0.93
C LYS A 82 -3.82 9.50 -0.83
N ILE A 83 -3.02 8.89 0.07
CA ILE A 83 -1.61 9.24 0.28
C ILE A 83 -0.82 9.12 -1.02
N PHE A 84 -0.99 8.03 -1.77
CA PHE A 84 -0.31 7.82 -3.05
C PHE A 84 -0.74 8.86 -4.10
N LEU A 85 -2.03 9.20 -4.16
CA LEU A 85 -2.55 10.19 -5.10
C LEU A 85 -2.09 11.63 -4.81
N GLU A 86 -1.55 11.90 -3.63
CA GLU A 86 -0.90 13.18 -3.28
C GLU A 86 0.49 13.35 -3.93
N GLY A 87 0.89 12.46 -4.84
CA GLY A 87 2.14 12.56 -5.59
C GLY A 87 3.35 11.96 -4.88
N LYS A 88 3.14 11.05 -3.94
CA LYS A 88 4.23 10.40 -3.20
C LYS A 88 5.13 9.56 -4.09
N LYS A 89 6.41 9.49 -3.72
CA LYS A 89 7.33 8.48 -4.24
C LYS A 89 7.09 7.13 -3.55
N ILE A 90 7.20 6.09 -4.33
CA ILE A 90 7.10 4.69 -3.88
C ILE A 90 8.40 3.98 -4.16
N ARG A 91 8.73 3.00 -3.32
CA ARG A 91 9.77 2.01 -3.59
C ARG A 91 9.11 0.66 -3.82
N LEU A 92 9.32 0.10 -5.01
CA LEU A 92 8.76 -1.20 -5.38
C LEU A 92 9.38 -2.31 -4.52
N HIS A 93 8.52 -3.12 -3.90
CA HIS A 93 8.93 -4.10 -2.90
C HIS A 93 8.14 -5.40 -3.09
N VAL A 94 8.81 -6.55 -3.02
CA VAL A 94 8.20 -7.88 -3.29
C VAL A 94 7.91 -8.63 -1.98
N ASP A 95 7.85 -7.93 -0.86
CA ASP A 95 7.45 -8.46 0.45
C ASP A 95 6.33 -7.59 1.04
N THR A 96 5.90 -7.84 2.28
CA THR A 96 4.84 -7.06 2.93
C THR A 96 5.15 -5.57 2.88
N ASP A 97 4.14 -4.78 2.50
CA ASP A 97 4.20 -3.33 2.39
C ASP A 97 3.26 -2.65 3.41
N GLU A 98 3.09 -1.33 3.29
CA GLU A 98 2.24 -0.60 4.22
C GLU A 98 0.75 -1.00 4.11
N ILE A 99 0.26 -1.37 2.94
CA ILE A 99 -1.11 -1.89 2.78
C ILE A 99 -1.28 -3.20 3.57
N CYS A 100 -0.22 -4.01 3.67
CA CYS A 100 -0.23 -5.24 4.45
C CYS A 100 -0.36 -5.03 5.96
N SER A 101 -0.06 -3.83 6.49
CA SER A 101 -0.08 -3.59 7.94
C SER A 101 -1.45 -3.83 8.58
N ALA A 102 -2.54 -3.60 7.85
CA ALA A 102 -3.92 -3.85 8.29
C ALA A 102 -4.53 -5.14 7.70
N CYS A 103 -3.74 -5.93 6.94
CA CYS A 103 -4.23 -7.14 6.29
C CYS A 103 -4.33 -8.30 7.29
N PRO A 104 -5.48 -9.02 7.38
CA PRO A 104 -5.61 -10.17 8.27
C PRO A 104 -4.74 -11.36 7.87
N ASN A 105 -4.22 -11.39 6.64
CA ASN A 105 -3.29 -12.42 6.16
C ASN A 105 -1.82 -12.07 6.43
N ASN A 106 -1.54 -10.94 7.08
CA ASN A 106 -0.20 -10.60 7.53
C ASN A 106 0.09 -11.28 8.87
N ARG A 107 1.05 -12.19 8.88
CA ARG A 107 1.49 -12.95 10.06
C ARG A 107 2.88 -12.46 10.50
N GLY A 108 2.88 -11.34 11.25
CA GLY A 108 4.13 -10.80 11.81
C GLY A 108 5.13 -10.36 10.74
N GLY A 109 4.67 -9.76 9.66
CA GLY A 109 5.52 -9.30 8.54
C GLY A 109 5.61 -10.27 7.37
N HIS A 110 4.89 -11.41 7.42
CA HIS A 110 4.85 -12.37 6.32
C HIS A 110 3.41 -12.54 5.81
N CYS A 111 3.23 -12.59 4.49
CA CYS A 111 1.93 -12.85 3.88
C CYS A 111 1.65 -14.36 3.87
N GLU A 112 0.47 -14.79 4.34
CA GLU A 112 0.05 -16.21 4.28
C GLU A 112 0.03 -16.78 2.84
N ALA A 113 -0.24 -15.92 1.84
CA ALA A 113 -0.21 -16.28 0.42
C ALA A 113 1.12 -15.87 -0.25
N GLY A 114 2.23 -15.81 0.50
CA GLY A 114 3.50 -15.21 0.12
C GLY A 114 3.98 -15.57 -1.27
N ASP A 115 4.12 -16.86 -1.58
CA ASP A 115 4.62 -17.33 -2.88
C ASP A 115 3.72 -16.88 -4.04
N LYS A 116 2.41 -17.10 -3.91
CA LYS A 116 1.43 -16.73 -4.92
C LYS A 116 1.45 -15.23 -5.24
N VAL A 117 1.48 -14.38 -4.20
CA VAL A 117 1.44 -12.92 -4.42
C VAL A 117 2.80 -12.35 -4.83
N ALA A 118 3.90 -13.04 -4.50
CA ALA A 118 5.23 -12.72 -5.05
C ALA A 118 5.31 -12.98 -6.56
N GLU A 119 4.65 -14.03 -7.06
CA GLU A 119 4.51 -14.26 -8.50
C GLU A 119 3.76 -13.11 -9.17
N TYR A 120 2.69 -12.59 -8.55
CA TYR A 120 1.97 -11.42 -9.07
C TYR A 120 2.87 -10.17 -9.12
N ASP A 121 3.62 -9.90 -8.05
CA ASP A 121 4.55 -8.77 -8.00
C ASP A 121 5.57 -8.84 -9.11
N ASN A 122 6.25 -9.99 -9.24
CA ASN A 122 7.26 -10.20 -10.26
C ASN A 122 6.69 -10.11 -11.69
N ALA A 123 5.46 -10.58 -11.90
CA ALA A 123 4.79 -10.47 -13.20
C ALA A 123 4.45 -9.01 -13.55
N VAL A 124 4.00 -8.21 -12.58
CA VAL A 124 3.78 -6.75 -12.78
C VAL A 124 5.10 -6.06 -13.10
N LEU A 125 6.16 -6.30 -12.32
CA LEU A 125 7.49 -5.73 -12.56
C LEU A 125 7.97 -6.05 -13.97
N LYS A 126 7.93 -7.31 -14.35
CA LYS A 126 8.36 -7.77 -15.68
C LYS A 126 7.59 -7.11 -16.82
N LYS A 127 6.25 -7.08 -16.73
CA LYS A 127 5.41 -6.48 -17.79
C LYS A 127 5.59 -4.96 -17.90
N CYS A 128 5.87 -4.28 -16.78
CA CYS A 128 6.09 -2.83 -16.75
C CYS A 128 7.56 -2.42 -17.04
N GLY A 129 8.49 -3.36 -17.14
CA GLY A 129 9.93 -3.07 -17.28
C GLY A 129 10.48 -2.34 -16.06
N LEU A 130 10.07 -2.78 -14.86
CA LEU A 130 10.48 -2.23 -13.57
C LEU A 130 11.23 -3.27 -12.75
N ASN A 131 11.98 -2.82 -11.73
CA ASN A 131 12.75 -3.69 -10.85
C ASN A 131 12.32 -3.54 -9.40
N ALA A 132 12.47 -4.60 -8.60
CA ALA A 132 12.37 -4.52 -7.16
C ALA A 132 13.43 -3.57 -6.60
N GLY A 133 13.07 -2.78 -5.59
CA GLY A 133 13.92 -1.74 -5.02
C GLY A 133 13.89 -0.41 -5.78
N GLN A 134 13.34 -0.36 -6.98
CA GLN A 134 13.25 0.87 -7.77
C GLN A 134 12.32 1.88 -7.09
N THR A 135 12.79 3.14 -7.01
CA THR A 135 12.01 4.27 -6.52
C THR A 135 11.54 5.12 -7.70
N LEU A 136 10.25 5.49 -7.69
CA LEU A 136 9.62 6.34 -8.70
C LEU A 136 8.37 7.01 -8.12
N HIS A 137 7.82 8.01 -8.80
CA HIS A 137 6.53 8.57 -8.44
C HIS A 137 5.40 7.57 -8.64
N PHE A 138 4.42 7.55 -7.74
CA PHE A 138 3.25 6.66 -7.88
C PHE A 138 2.52 6.87 -9.21
N SER A 139 2.42 8.10 -9.70
CA SER A 139 1.83 8.43 -11.00
C SER A 139 2.58 7.79 -12.19
N GLU A 140 3.91 7.71 -12.13
CA GLU A 140 4.70 7.04 -13.18
C GLU A 140 4.47 5.52 -13.16
N PHE A 141 4.37 4.95 -11.96
CA PHE A 141 4.05 3.54 -11.79
C PHE A 141 2.66 3.21 -12.36
N THR A 142 1.62 3.96 -11.96
CA THR A 142 0.24 3.71 -12.41
C THR A 142 0.08 3.91 -13.92
N LYS A 143 0.76 4.88 -14.51
CA LYS A 143 0.82 5.07 -15.96
C LYS A 143 1.38 3.83 -16.65
N LYS A 144 2.52 3.30 -16.19
CA LYS A 144 3.11 2.07 -16.76
C LYS A 144 2.19 0.86 -16.61
N VAL A 145 1.56 0.69 -15.43
CA VAL A 145 0.58 -0.38 -15.20
C VAL A 145 -0.60 -0.25 -16.17
N GLN A 146 -1.14 0.95 -16.33
CA GLN A 146 -2.25 1.20 -17.26
C GLN A 146 -1.85 0.85 -18.69
N GLU A 147 -0.73 1.38 -19.20
CA GLU A 147 -0.29 1.20 -20.58
C GLU A 147 0.14 -0.23 -20.91
N LYS A 148 0.82 -0.91 -20.00
CA LYS A 148 1.46 -2.21 -20.28
C LYS A 148 0.64 -3.42 -19.87
N ILE A 149 -0.32 -3.23 -18.96
CA ILE A 149 -1.11 -4.33 -18.39
C ILE A 149 -2.60 -4.11 -18.63
N LEU A 150 -3.16 -3.00 -18.10
CA LEU A 150 -4.62 -2.85 -18.01
C LEU A 150 -5.25 -2.52 -19.37
N ALA A 151 -4.69 -1.58 -20.12
CA ALA A 151 -5.15 -1.23 -21.48
C ALA A 151 -4.93 -2.38 -22.51
N MET A 152 -4.03 -3.31 -22.18
CA MET A 152 -3.72 -4.47 -23.03
C MET A 152 -4.50 -5.74 -22.60
N ASP A 153 -5.42 -5.62 -21.64
CA ASP A 153 -6.22 -6.72 -21.06
C ASP A 153 -5.38 -7.89 -20.50
N LYS A 154 -4.16 -7.58 -20.02
CA LYS A 154 -3.20 -8.59 -19.52
C LYS A 154 -3.29 -8.84 -18.01
N ARG A 155 -4.20 -8.18 -17.28
CA ARG A 155 -4.34 -8.35 -15.83
C ARG A 155 -4.62 -9.81 -15.44
N LYS A 156 -5.52 -10.48 -16.17
CA LYS A 156 -5.90 -11.87 -15.89
C LYS A 156 -4.75 -12.86 -16.03
N GLU A 157 -3.77 -12.57 -16.88
CA GLU A 157 -2.56 -13.39 -17.00
C GLU A 157 -1.70 -13.34 -15.73
N ILE A 158 -1.79 -12.26 -14.96
CA ILE A 158 -1.04 -12.05 -13.72
C ILE A 158 -1.80 -12.62 -12.53
N CYS A 159 -3.07 -12.21 -12.34
CA CYS A 159 -3.84 -12.45 -11.12
C CYS A 159 -5.28 -12.91 -11.38
N GLY A 160 -5.55 -13.58 -12.50
CA GLY A 160 -6.88 -14.10 -12.82
C GLY A 160 -7.41 -15.14 -11.83
N ASN A 161 -6.52 -15.80 -11.07
CA ASN A 161 -6.85 -16.73 -9.99
C ASN A 161 -6.94 -16.06 -8.60
N CYS A 162 -7.00 -14.71 -8.55
CA CYS A 162 -7.21 -13.96 -7.31
C CYS A 162 -8.67 -14.08 -6.86
N GLN A 163 -8.89 -14.19 -5.55
CA GLN A 163 -10.26 -14.24 -4.98
C GLN A 163 -11.09 -12.98 -5.24
N TRP A 164 -10.43 -11.84 -5.55
CA TRP A 164 -11.06 -10.55 -5.86
C TRP A 164 -11.20 -10.31 -7.37
N ASN A 165 -10.98 -11.34 -8.20
CA ASN A 165 -11.00 -11.21 -9.66
C ASN A 165 -12.33 -10.63 -10.18
N SER A 166 -13.48 -11.02 -9.61
CA SER A 166 -14.80 -10.52 -10.00
C SER A 166 -14.93 -9.00 -9.86
N ILE A 167 -14.40 -8.43 -8.77
CA ILE A 167 -14.38 -6.96 -8.58
C ILE A 167 -13.65 -6.27 -9.73
N CYS A 168 -12.48 -6.79 -10.12
CA CYS A 168 -11.71 -6.22 -11.22
C CYS A 168 -12.40 -6.38 -12.59
N GLU A 169 -13.25 -7.40 -12.78
CA GLU A 169 -14.02 -7.60 -14.00
C GLU A 169 -15.19 -6.63 -14.14
N GLU A 170 -15.77 -6.22 -13.02
CA GLU A 170 -16.93 -5.32 -12.98
C GLU A 170 -16.54 -3.83 -13.01
N GLN A 171 -15.30 -3.50 -12.67
CA GLN A 171 -14.83 -2.13 -12.52
C GLN A 171 -13.99 -1.67 -13.71
N LYS A 172 -14.08 -0.38 -14.03
CA LYS A 172 -13.12 0.28 -14.92
C LYS A 172 -11.87 0.70 -14.12
N SER A 173 -10.73 0.62 -14.76
CA SER A 173 -9.49 1.13 -14.15
C SER A 173 -9.59 2.64 -13.88
N ARG A 174 -9.25 3.08 -12.68
CA ARG A 174 -9.12 4.51 -12.38
C ARG A 174 -7.85 5.14 -12.92
N TRP A 175 -6.93 4.33 -13.45
CA TRP A 175 -5.71 4.83 -14.11
C TRP A 175 -5.92 5.15 -15.59
N ALA A 176 -7.11 4.87 -16.17
CA ALA A 176 -7.46 5.13 -17.58
C ALA A 176 -7.59 6.63 -17.88
#